data_030922f11a64fd42394f6e853fce37cb
#
_entry.id   030922f11a64fd42394f6e853fce37cb
#
_cell.length_a   1.000
_cell.length_b   1.000
_cell.length_c   1.000
_cell.angle_alpha   90.00
_cell.angle_beta   90.00
_cell.angle_gamma   90.00
#
_symmetry.space_group_name_H-M   'P 1'
#
loop_
_entity.id
_entity.type
_entity.pdbx_description
1 polymer ?
#
loop_
_entity_poly.entity_id
_entity_poly.type
_entity_poly.pdbx_seq_one_letter_code
_entity_poly.pdbx_strand_id
1 'polypeptide(L)'
;MKRLAFLSAALASALALAPTMGIAQSQPAYELDAVIDSRFSSADGLEVLAVTPGGAAQAMGLQAGDRLLRLNGTPFPPEGNASTQLQRLLLESGGNVTFDVRRGAEQLSISGTLRRPVTNADGGCGFVSDTDPTPKATASTFALEITQIDGNSTPLLTKNRFQLPAGQHVLTVREQIPAYIFSRSQLRQRRLLMEREFARAYKAIIVTIEPNTRYSLGAKLIRSDLDTGIRNNTYWEPVVYKERTENCR
;
A
#
# COMPACT_ATOMS: atom_id res chain seq x y z
N MET A 1 -59.42 -35.55 -56.63
CA MET A 1 -58.33 -36.17 -55.86
C MET A 1 -57.20 -35.16 -55.71
N LYS A 2 -57.16 -34.48 -54.54
CA LYS A 2 -56.19 -33.41 -54.26
C LYS A 2 -55.07 -33.95 -53.36
N ARG A 3 -53.84 -33.95 -53.85
CA ARG A 3 -52.68 -34.38 -53.07
C ARG A 3 -52.14 -33.15 -52.32
N LEU A 4 -52.12 -33.20 -50.97
CA LEU A 4 -51.47 -32.22 -50.13
C LEU A 4 -49.97 -32.56 -50.08
N ALA A 5 -49.14 -31.57 -50.42
CA ALA A 5 -47.72 -31.61 -50.20
C ALA A 5 -47.39 -30.99 -48.85
N PHE A 6 -46.75 -31.79 -47.97
CA PHE A 6 -46.20 -31.25 -46.70
C PHE A 6 -44.82 -30.65 -46.95
N LEU A 7 -44.70 -29.36 -46.72
CA LEU A 7 -43.38 -28.69 -46.63
C LEU A 7 -42.84 -28.86 -45.21
N SER A 8 -41.73 -29.56 -45.09
CA SER A 8 -40.95 -29.64 -43.84
C SER A 8 -39.98 -28.48 -43.79
N ALA A 9 -40.22 -27.52 -42.88
CA ALA A 9 -39.28 -26.44 -42.59
C ALA A 9 -38.25 -26.94 -41.60
N ALA A 10 -36.98 -27.04 -42.01
CA ALA A 10 -35.84 -27.30 -41.18
C ALA A 10 -35.40 -26.00 -40.45
N LEU A 11 -35.58 -25.95 -39.13
CA LEU A 11 -35.09 -24.87 -38.30
C LEU A 11 -33.58 -25.06 -38.05
N ALA A 12 -32.73 -24.27 -38.71
CA ALA A 12 -31.32 -24.24 -38.41
C ALA A 12 -31.08 -23.36 -37.20
N SER A 13 -30.78 -23.95 -36.05
CA SER A 13 -30.37 -23.22 -34.84
C SER A 13 -28.92 -22.76 -34.99
N ALA A 14 -28.71 -21.48 -35.25
CA ALA A 14 -27.42 -20.84 -35.21
C ALA A 14 -27.01 -20.66 -33.73
N LEU A 15 -26.06 -21.45 -33.25
CA LEU A 15 -25.39 -21.26 -31.97
C LEU A 15 -24.46 -20.01 -32.11
N ALA A 16 -24.90 -18.88 -31.57
CA ALA A 16 -24.03 -17.71 -31.45
C ALA A 16 -22.98 -17.97 -30.35
N LEU A 17 -21.75 -18.21 -30.76
CA LEU A 17 -20.61 -18.14 -29.85
C LEU A 17 -20.45 -16.66 -29.41
N ALA A 18 -20.87 -16.35 -28.19
CA ALA A 18 -20.54 -15.10 -27.55
C ALA A 18 -19.02 -15.08 -27.28
N PRO A 19 -18.31 -14.01 -27.65
CA PRO A 19 -16.90 -13.89 -27.27
C PRO A 19 -16.87 -13.78 -25.75
N THR A 20 -16.19 -14.75 -25.10
CA THR A 20 -15.80 -14.62 -23.70
C THR A 20 -14.85 -13.43 -23.61
N MET A 21 -15.34 -12.29 -23.09
CA MET A 21 -14.46 -11.20 -22.67
C MET A 21 -13.55 -11.77 -21.59
N GLY A 22 -12.33 -12.13 -22.00
CA GLY A 22 -11.27 -12.44 -21.07
C GLY A 22 -11.08 -11.24 -20.16
N ILE A 23 -11.29 -11.44 -18.87
CA ILE A 23 -10.89 -10.45 -17.85
C ILE A 23 -9.40 -10.27 -18.09
N ALA A 24 -9.01 -9.09 -18.58
CA ALA A 24 -7.61 -8.73 -18.68
C ALA A 24 -7.05 -8.78 -17.26
N GLN A 25 -6.34 -9.85 -16.94
CA GLN A 25 -5.55 -9.91 -15.73
C GLN A 25 -4.53 -8.78 -15.85
N SER A 26 -4.69 -7.74 -15.04
CA SER A 26 -3.69 -6.69 -14.92
C SER A 26 -2.37 -7.38 -14.61
N GLN A 27 -1.41 -7.29 -15.54
CA GLN A 27 -0.08 -7.84 -15.29
C GLN A 27 0.46 -7.18 -14.01
N PRO A 28 1.04 -7.96 -13.10
CA PRO A 28 1.61 -7.39 -11.90
C PRO A 28 2.64 -6.34 -12.30
N ALA A 29 2.44 -5.12 -11.79
CA ALA A 29 3.39 -4.03 -11.97
C ALA A 29 4.74 -4.43 -11.35
N TYR A 30 5.84 -3.86 -11.83
CA TYR A 30 7.13 -4.01 -11.16
C TYR A 30 7.06 -3.40 -9.76
N GLU A 31 7.62 -4.09 -8.78
CA GLU A 31 7.67 -3.63 -7.39
C GLU A 31 8.95 -2.86 -7.13
N LEU A 32 8.80 -1.65 -6.59
CA LEU A 32 9.92 -0.82 -6.15
C LEU A 32 10.42 -1.25 -4.76
N ASP A 33 9.63 -2.01 -4.01
CA ASP A 33 9.91 -2.39 -2.61
C ASP A 33 10.14 -1.16 -1.71
N ALA A 34 9.34 -0.12 -1.93
CA ALA A 34 9.36 1.11 -1.15
C ALA A 34 7.95 1.69 -1.01
N VAL A 35 7.70 2.35 0.11
CA VAL A 35 6.49 3.14 0.33
C VAL A 35 6.74 4.56 -0.13
N ILE A 36 6.01 4.99 -1.15
CA ILE A 36 6.10 6.33 -1.72
C ILE A 36 4.85 7.12 -1.36
N ASP A 37 5.02 8.33 -0.84
CA ASP A 37 3.92 9.26 -0.71
C ASP A 37 3.58 9.87 -2.07
N SER A 38 2.63 9.27 -2.75
CA SER A 38 2.15 9.72 -4.05
C SER A 38 0.91 10.61 -3.99
N ARG A 39 0.44 10.91 -2.78
CA ARG A 39 -0.77 11.75 -2.55
C ARG A 39 -0.49 13.22 -2.80
N PHE A 40 0.73 13.63 -2.54
CA PHE A 40 1.22 15.00 -2.76
C PHE A 40 2.42 14.95 -3.68
N SER A 41 2.15 15.18 -4.95
CA SER A 41 3.17 15.57 -5.89
C SER A 41 3.34 17.08 -5.73
N SER A 42 4.45 17.49 -5.12
CA SER A 42 4.88 18.88 -5.11
C SER A 42 5.95 19.10 -6.17
N ALA A 43 6.28 20.36 -6.47
CA ALA A 43 7.47 20.69 -7.26
C ALA A 43 8.75 20.05 -6.67
N ASP A 44 8.66 19.58 -5.45
CA ASP A 44 9.73 18.91 -4.71
C ASP A 44 9.80 17.38 -4.90
N GLY A 45 8.92 16.79 -5.71
CA GLY A 45 8.89 15.35 -6.01
C GLY A 45 8.11 14.52 -4.99
N LEU A 46 8.16 13.19 -5.16
CA LEU A 46 7.48 12.20 -4.32
C LEU A 46 8.38 11.74 -3.18
N GLU A 47 7.88 11.74 -1.95
CA GLU A 47 8.67 11.34 -0.79
C GLU A 47 8.72 9.82 -0.60
N VAL A 48 9.90 9.28 -0.37
CA VAL A 48 10.11 7.90 0.05
C VAL A 48 9.90 7.82 1.56
N LEU A 49 8.80 7.20 1.98
CA LEU A 49 8.45 7.05 3.41
C LEU A 49 9.19 5.88 4.07
N ALA A 50 9.39 4.80 3.33
CA ALA A 50 10.10 3.62 3.81
C ALA A 50 10.66 2.82 2.63
N VAL A 51 11.68 2.03 2.91
CA VAL A 51 12.32 1.11 1.96
C VAL A 51 12.30 -0.29 2.57
N THR A 52 11.85 -1.30 1.81
CA THR A 52 11.81 -2.68 2.27
C THR A 52 13.24 -3.23 2.40
N PRO A 53 13.63 -3.76 3.57
CA PRO A 53 14.93 -4.40 3.73
C PRO A 53 15.13 -5.56 2.75
N GLY A 54 16.27 -5.58 2.07
CA GLY A 54 16.58 -6.59 1.04
C GLY A 54 15.83 -6.41 -0.28
N GLY A 55 14.94 -5.41 -0.39
CA GLY A 55 14.19 -5.09 -1.61
C GLY A 55 14.99 -4.33 -2.65
N ALA A 56 14.40 -4.16 -3.85
CA ALA A 56 15.03 -3.50 -4.99
C ALA A 56 15.42 -2.05 -4.68
N ALA A 57 14.55 -1.28 -4.00
CA ALA A 57 14.84 0.10 -3.61
C ALA A 57 16.10 0.20 -2.73
N GLN A 58 16.22 -0.67 -1.72
CA GLN A 58 17.41 -0.68 -0.86
C GLN A 58 18.65 -1.09 -1.66
N ALA A 59 18.56 -2.10 -2.51
CA ALA A 59 19.69 -2.55 -3.34
C ALA A 59 20.20 -1.46 -4.30
N MET A 60 19.31 -0.57 -4.76
CA MET A 60 19.67 0.60 -5.57
C MET A 60 20.26 1.74 -4.74
N GLY A 61 20.07 1.74 -3.41
CA GLY A 61 20.53 2.79 -2.52
C GLY A 61 19.49 3.89 -2.23
N LEU A 62 18.20 3.67 -2.54
CA LEU A 62 17.11 4.54 -2.07
C LEU A 62 16.99 4.47 -0.55
N GLN A 63 16.62 5.58 0.07
CA GLN A 63 16.48 5.72 1.52
C GLN A 63 15.17 6.44 1.87
N ALA A 64 14.67 6.18 3.08
CA ALA A 64 13.56 6.97 3.61
C ALA A 64 13.97 8.45 3.73
N GLY A 65 13.07 9.35 3.35
CA GLY A 65 13.32 10.79 3.26
C GLY A 65 13.85 11.27 1.91
N ASP A 66 14.21 10.37 0.99
CA ASP A 66 14.51 10.74 -0.40
C ASP A 66 13.27 11.32 -1.09
N ARG A 67 13.51 12.26 -2.01
CA ARG A 67 12.46 12.79 -2.89
C ARG A 67 12.74 12.40 -4.33
N LEU A 68 11.83 11.60 -4.91
CA LEU A 68 11.91 11.19 -6.30
C LEU A 68 11.43 12.33 -7.19
N LEU A 69 12.33 12.90 -8.00
CA LEU A 69 12.04 14.02 -8.89
C LEU A 69 11.61 13.55 -10.27
N ARG A 70 12.26 12.50 -10.78
CA ARG A 70 12.01 11.92 -12.11
C ARG A 70 12.20 10.41 -12.08
N LEU A 71 11.54 9.74 -12.99
CA LEU A 71 11.78 8.33 -13.32
C LEU A 71 12.08 8.21 -14.81
N ASN A 72 13.23 7.65 -15.16
CA ASN A 72 13.73 7.53 -16.53
C ASN A 72 13.63 8.86 -17.32
N GLY A 73 14.02 9.96 -16.67
CA GLY A 73 13.97 11.32 -17.25
C GLY A 73 12.59 11.99 -17.25
N THR A 74 11.52 11.26 -16.94
CA THR A 74 10.16 11.78 -16.89
C THR A 74 9.86 12.36 -15.50
N PRO A 75 9.55 13.66 -15.36
CA PRO A 75 9.23 14.28 -14.09
C PRO A 75 7.85 13.85 -13.59
N PHE A 76 7.67 13.84 -12.27
CA PHE A 76 6.34 13.68 -11.67
C PHE A 76 5.59 15.01 -11.73
N PRO A 77 4.28 14.99 -12.08
CA PRO A 77 3.50 16.22 -12.18
C PRO A 77 3.33 16.85 -10.80
N PRO A 78 3.38 18.18 -10.70
CA PRO A 78 3.18 18.88 -9.42
C PRO A 78 1.75 18.77 -8.90
N GLU A 79 0.79 18.48 -9.79
CA GLU A 79 -0.61 18.27 -9.48
C GLU A 79 -1.13 17.03 -10.22
N GLY A 80 -2.05 16.31 -9.62
CA GLY A 80 -2.72 15.18 -10.26
C GLY A 80 -2.39 13.82 -9.64
N ASN A 81 -2.60 12.76 -10.42
CA ASN A 81 -2.48 11.39 -9.95
C ASN A 81 -1.04 10.85 -10.11
N ALA A 82 -0.15 11.33 -9.25
CA ALA A 82 1.26 10.91 -9.25
C ALA A 82 1.43 9.40 -9.00
N SER A 83 0.49 8.78 -8.26
CA SER A 83 0.46 7.33 -8.05
C SER A 83 0.27 6.58 -9.37
N THR A 84 -0.75 6.96 -10.15
CA THR A 84 -1.01 6.34 -11.46
C THR A 84 0.15 6.55 -12.41
N GLN A 85 0.77 7.73 -12.40
CA GLN A 85 1.92 8.01 -13.24
C GLN A 85 3.13 7.18 -12.83
N LEU A 86 3.44 7.09 -11.54
CA LEU A 86 4.51 6.25 -11.04
C LEU A 86 4.31 4.79 -11.48
N GLN A 87 3.11 4.24 -11.27
CA GLN A 87 2.79 2.87 -11.68
C GLN A 87 2.96 2.67 -13.20
N ARG A 88 2.48 3.61 -14.00
CA ARG A 88 2.63 3.57 -15.46
C ARG A 88 4.11 3.57 -15.87
N LEU A 89 4.92 4.48 -15.33
CA LEU A 89 6.34 4.59 -15.64
C LEU A 89 7.12 3.34 -15.19
N LEU A 90 6.77 2.76 -14.03
CA LEU A 90 7.35 1.51 -13.57
C LEU A 90 7.03 0.36 -14.53
N LEU A 91 5.80 0.31 -15.05
CA LEU A 91 5.39 -0.70 -16.02
C LEU A 91 6.13 -0.52 -17.36
N GLU A 92 6.19 0.73 -17.88
CA GLU A 92 6.86 1.08 -19.13
C GLU A 92 8.39 0.87 -19.07
N SER A 93 8.99 0.92 -17.86
CA SER A 93 10.43 0.75 -17.66
C SER A 93 10.96 -0.64 -18.02
N GLY A 94 10.07 -1.64 -18.14
CA GLY A 94 10.49 -3.03 -18.32
C GLY A 94 11.32 -3.58 -17.15
N GLY A 95 11.28 -2.91 -15.99
CA GLY A 95 12.03 -3.24 -14.77
C GLY A 95 13.36 -2.49 -14.63
N ASN A 96 13.85 -1.79 -15.65
CA ASN A 96 15.07 -0.99 -15.53
C ASN A 96 14.70 0.47 -15.23
N VAL A 97 15.15 0.97 -14.09
CA VAL A 97 14.77 2.28 -13.60
C VAL A 97 15.99 3.14 -13.28
N THR A 98 15.86 4.43 -13.55
CA THR A 98 16.78 5.48 -13.09
C THR A 98 15.94 6.58 -12.45
N PHE A 99 16.14 6.80 -11.17
CA PHE A 99 15.50 7.87 -10.43
C PHE A 99 16.47 9.06 -10.28
N ASP A 100 16.01 10.26 -10.63
CA ASP A 100 16.63 11.47 -10.14
C ASP A 100 16.04 11.75 -8.76
N VAL A 101 16.90 11.81 -7.76
CA VAL A 101 16.54 11.88 -6.35
C VAL A 101 17.15 13.10 -5.70
N ARG A 102 16.40 13.75 -4.80
CA ARG A 102 16.93 14.75 -3.88
C ARG A 102 17.01 14.16 -2.48
N ARG A 103 18.22 14.14 -1.93
CA ARG A 103 18.52 13.72 -0.56
C ARG A 103 19.05 14.90 0.24
N GLY A 104 18.20 15.51 1.06
CA GLY A 104 18.52 16.79 1.69
C GLY A 104 18.75 17.90 0.65
N ALA A 105 19.97 18.44 0.58
CA ALA A 105 20.37 19.44 -0.42
C ALA A 105 21.03 18.85 -1.67
N GLU A 106 21.32 17.56 -1.68
CA GLU A 106 22.04 16.88 -2.76
C GLU A 106 21.09 16.27 -3.79
N GLN A 107 21.48 16.34 -5.08
CA GLN A 107 20.78 15.62 -6.15
C GLN A 107 21.62 14.42 -6.59
N LEU A 108 20.98 13.28 -6.66
CA LEU A 108 21.59 11.99 -6.98
C LEU A 108 20.84 11.34 -8.14
N SER A 109 21.52 10.55 -8.94
CA SER A 109 20.90 9.64 -9.91
C SER A 109 21.11 8.21 -9.42
N ILE A 110 20.00 7.49 -9.18
CA ILE A 110 19.99 6.15 -8.61
C ILE A 110 19.38 5.20 -9.64
N SER A 111 20.14 4.21 -10.08
CA SER A 111 19.70 3.25 -11.08
C SER A 111 19.67 1.84 -10.54
N GLY A 112 18.75 1.02 -11.08
CA GLY A 112 18.66 -0.39 -10.72
C GLY A 112 17.63 -1.14 -11.51
N THR A 113 17.48 -2.41 -11.15
CA THR A 113 16.51 -3.32 -11.78
C THR A 113 15.46 -3.75 -10.76
N LEU A 114 14.21 -3.52 -11.11
CA LEU A 114 13.05 -3.94 -10.34
C LEU A 114 12.70 -5.39 -10.66
N ARG A 115 12.15 -6.09 -9.70
CA ARG A 115 11.61 -7.43 -9.88
C ARG A 115 10.11 -7.35 -10.11
N ARG A 116 9.57 -8.30 -10.86
CA ARG A 116 8.13 -8.52 -10.83
C ARG A 116 7.78 -9.18 -9.48
N PRO A 117 6.60 -8.88 -8.91
CA PRO A 117 6.13 -9.59 -7.72
C PRO A 117 6.25 -11.09 -7.97
N VAL A 118 7.04 -11.76 -7.16
CA VAL A 118 7.02 -13.22 -7.16
C VAL A 118 5.80 -13.58 -6.36
N THR A 119 4.70 -13.94 -7.03
CA THR A 119 3.62 -14.65 -6.37
C THR A 119 4.19 -16.02 -6.02
N ASN A 120 4.83 -16.12 -4.85
CA ASN A 120 5.31 -17.38 -4.32
C ASN A 120 4.10 -18.22 -3.94
N ALA A 121 3.51 -18.91 -4.92
CA ALA A 121 2.52 -19.95 -4.67
C ALA A 121 3.08 -21.05 -3.75
N ASP A 122 4.40 -21.22 -3.70
CA ASP A 122 5.09 -22.25 -2.93
C ASP A 122 5.55 -21.82 -1.52
N GLY A 123 5.58 -20.53 -1.21
CA GLY A 123 6.05 -20.01 0.09
C GLY A 123 5.00 -19.99 1.20
N GLY A 124 3.77 -20.30 0.89
CA GLY A 124 2.66 -20.15 1.82
C GLY A 124 2.16 -18.70 1.90
N CYS A 125 1.16 -18.48 2.71
CA CYS A 125 0.61 -17.14 2.96
C CYS A 125 0.27 -16.96 4.44
N GLY A 126 0.11 -15.70 4.85
CA GLY A 126 -0.43 -15.29 6.14
C GLY A 126 -1.36 -14.09 5.98
N PHE A 127 -1.69 -13.48 7.09
CA PHE A 127 -2.66 -12.39 7.09
C PHE A 127 -2.18 -11.22 7.95
N VAL A 128 -2.51 -10.00 7.53
CA VAL A 128 -2.46 -8.81 8.37
C VAL A 128 -3.88 -8.27 8.57
N SER A 129 -4.16 -7.74 9.75
CA SER A 129 -5.50 -7.25 10.09
C SER A 129 -5.43 -6.04 11.00
N ASP A 130 -6.30 -5.07 10.73
CA ASP A 130 -6.56 -3.90 11.58
C ASP A 130 -7.92 -3.96 12.27
N THR A 131 -8.70 -5.04 12.07
CA THR A 131 -10.08 -5.17 12.57
C THR A 131 -10.21 -6.00 13.85
N ASP A 132 -9.12 -6.62 14.30
CA ASP A 132 -9.17 -7.40 15.54
C ASP A 132 -9.45 -6.46 16.74
N PRO A 133 -10.23 -6.93 17.73
CA PRO A 133 -10.43 -6.15 18.94
C PRO A 133 -9.09 -5.74 19.55
N THR A 134 -8.86 -4.45 19.64
CA THR A 134 -7.66 -3.93 20.29
C THR A 134 -7.63 -4.33 21.76
N PRO A 135 -6.46 -4.50 22.36
CA PRO A 135 -6.33 -4.70 23.80
C PRO A 135 -7.07 -3.59 24.56
N LYS A 136 -7.55 -3.90 25.76
CA LYS A 136 -8.21 -2.91 26.62
C LYS A 136 -7.37 -1.63 26.69
N ALA A 137 -8.00 -0.48 26.80
CA ALA A 137 -7.37 0.85 26.81
C ALA A 137 -6.19 1.00 27.81
N THR A 138 -6.11 0.11 28.83
CA THR A 138 -4.99 0.00 29.78
C THR A 138 -3.66 -0.34 29.09
N ALA A 139 -3.67 -0.99 27.94
CA ALA A 139 -2.46 -1.34 27.17
C ALA A 139 -1.95 -0.19 26.29
N SER A 140 -2.61 0.98 26.29
CA SER A 140 -2.28 2.13 25.42
C SER A 140 -2.22 1.81 23.94
N THR A 141 -2.81 0.70 23.51
CA THR A 141 -2.89 0.27 22.11
C THR A 141 -4.31 0.48 21.60
N PHE A 142 -4.42 1.17 20.47
CA PHE A 142 -5.67 1.57 19.85
C PHE A 142 -5.77 1.03 18.43
N ALA A 143 -6.92 1.20 17.80
CA ALA A 143 -7.10 0.84 16.41
C ALA A 143 -6.18 1.68 15.49
N LEU A 144 -5.79 1.08 14.39
CA LEU A 144 -5.18 1.76 13.26
C LEU A 144 -5.85 1.29 11.98
N GLU A 145 -5.58 1.95 10.89
CA GLU A 145 -6.04 1.59 9.55
C GLU A 145 -4.83 1.30 8.66
N ILE A 146 -4.85 0.16 7.98
CA ILE A 146 -3.86 -0.17 6.96
C ILE A 146 -4.29 0.52 5.66
N THR A 147 -3.50 1.46 5.17
CA THR A 147 -3.85 2.27 3.99
C THR A 147 -3.09 1.87 2.72
N GLN A 148 -1.91 1.27 2.88
CA GLN A 148 -1.13 0.72 1.77
C GLN A 148 -0.39 -0.54 2.21
N ILE A 149 -0.16 -1.43 1.26
CA ILE A 149 0.67 -2.62 1.39
C ILE A 149 1.65 -2.63 0.22
N ASP A 150 2.94 -2.64 0.52
CA ASP A 150 4.03 -2.62 -0.47
C ASP A 150 3.87 -1.51 -1.52
N GLY A 151 3.44 -0.33 -1.06
CA GLY A 151 3.19 0.83 -1.91
C GLY A 151 1.85 0.85 -2.66
N ASN A 152 1.07 -0.24 -2.59
CA ASN A 152 -0.25 -0.32 -3.21
C ASN A 152 -1.34 0.08 -2.22
N SER A 153 -2.24 0.99 -2.63
CA SER A 153 -3.37 1.42 -1.78
C SER A 153 -4.33 0.26 -1.51
N THR A 154 -4.72 0.12 -0.25
CA THR A 154 -5.73 -0.87 0.13
C THR A 154 -7.13 -0.42 -0.29
N PRO A 155 -8.02 -1.36 -0.63
CA PRO A 155 -9.43 -1.03 -0.87
C PRO A 155 -10.07 -0.39 0.38
N LEU A 156 -10.89 0.64 0.19
CA LEU A 156 -11.68 1.30 1.24
C LEU A 156 -12.83 0.40 1.77
N LEU A 157 -12.63 -0.90 1.84
CA LEU A 157 -13.64 -1.86 2.26
C LEU A 157 -13.59 -2.08 3.77
N THR A 158 -14.74 -2.30 4.35
CA THR A 158 -15.03 -2.34 5.79
C THR A 158 -14.47 -3.54 6.55
N LYS A 159 -13.74 -4.45 5.90
CA LYS A 159 -13.11 -5.61 6.56
C LYS A 159 -11.67 -5.73 6.12
N ASN A 160 -10.83 -5.20 6.93
CA ASN A 160 -9.42 -5.05 6.61
C ASN A 160 -8.61 -6.24 7.14
N ARG A 161 -8.81 -7.37 6.49
CA ARG A 161 -7.95 -8.54 6.62
C ARG A 161 -7.36 -8.83 5.24
N PHE A 162 -6.07 -8.65 5.13
CA PHE A 162 -5.35 -8.84 3.89
C PHE A 162 -4.56 -10.14 3.96
N GLN A 163 -4.74 -11.00 2.95
CA GLN A 163 -3.90 -12.17 2.74
C GLN A 163 -2.67 -11.75 1.96
N LEU A 164 -1.50 -12.07 2.48
CA LEU A 164 -0.21 -11.72 1.88
C LEU A 164 0.64 -12.98 1.71
N PRO A 165 1.50 -13.04 0.70
CA PRO A 165 2.54 -14.08 0.61
C PRO A 165 3.40 -14.10 1.87
N ALA A 166 4.01 -15.24 2.19
CA ALA A 166 5.03 -15.28 3.23
C ALA A 166 6.25 -14.46 2.80
N GLY A 167 6.79 -13.66 3.73
CA GLY A 167 7.91 -12.75 3.45
C GLY A 167 7.79 -11.42 4.18
N GLN A 168 8.67 -10.49 3.87
CA GLN A 168 8.64 -9.15 4.43
C GLN A 168 7.73 -8.23 3.61
N HIS A 169 6.86 -7.51 4.30
CA HIS A 169 5.94 -6.54 3.72
C HIS A 169 6.04 -5.20 4.44
N VAL A 170 5.90 -4.11 3.69
CA VAL A 170 5.86 -2.76 4.22
C VAL A 170 4.42 -2.27 4.21
N LEU A 171 3.90 -1.97 5.38
CA LEU A 171 2.53 -1.49 5.56
C LEU A 171 2.56 0.00 5.91
N THR A 172 1.80 0.82 5.17
CA THR A 172 1.51 2.20 5.56
C THR A 172 0.23 2.22 6.36
N VAL A 173 0.29 2.81 7.54
CA VAL A 173 -0.82 2.78 8.50
C VAL A 173 -1.12 4.18 9.04
N ARG A 174 -2.38 4.38 9.44
CA ARG A 174 -2.88 5.60 10.08
C ARG A 174 -3.52 5.25 11.41
N GLU A 175 -3.19 6.00 12.46
CA GLU A 175 -3.78 5.78 13.77
C GLU A 175 -5.25 6.19 13.83
N GLN A 176 -6.01 5.48 14.68
CA GLN A 176 -7.41 5.77 15.01
C GLN A 176 -7.59 5.93 16.53
N ILE A 177 -6.67 6.68 17.15
CA ILE A 177 -6.74 6.94 18.60
C ILE A 177 -7.91 7.86 18.89
N PRO A 178 -8.84 7.48 19.81
CA PRO A 178 -10.04 8.26 20.09
C PRO A 178 -9.74 9.65 20.63
N ALA A 179 -10.55 10.63 20.24
CA ALA A 179 -10.39 12.03 20.62
C ALA A 179 -10.39 12.27 22.15
N TYR A 180 -11.16 11.48 22.92
CA TYR A 180 -11.27 11.63 24.37
C TYR A 180 -9.95 11.34 25.12
N ILE A 181 -8.96 10.75 24.45
CA ILE A 181 -7.63 10.51 25.03
C ILE A 181 -6.81 11.79 25.15
N PHE A 182 -7.13 12.80 24.37
CA PHE A 182 -6.36 14.04 24.23
C PHE A 182 -7.06 15.22 24.88
N SER A 183 -6.29 16.17 25.41
CA SER A 183 -6.80 17.46 25.82
C SER A 183 -7.27 18.30 24.62
N ARG A 184 -8.02 19.38 24.87
CA ARG A 184 -8.48 20.28 23.78
C ARG A 184 -7.33 20.89 22.98
N SER A 185 -6.24 21.25 23.64
CA SER A 185 -5.04 21.80 22.99
C SER A 185 -4.36 20.76 22.12
N GLN A 186 -4.20 19.52 22.61
CA GLN A 186 -3.64 18.39 21.91
C GLN A 186 -4.47 18.00 20.67
N LEU A 187 -5.80 18.00 20.78
CA LEU A 187 -6.70 17.76 19.65
C LEU A 187 -6.52 18.81 18.54
N ARG A 188 -6.36 20.08 18.93
CA ARG A 188 -6.11 21.15 17.95
C ARG A 188 -4.77 20.94 17.23
N GLN A 189 -3.71 20.63 17.96
CA GLN A 189 -2.39 20.35 17.38
C GLN A 189 -2.42 19.12 16.46
N ARG A 190 -3.05 18.02 16.91
CA ARG A 190 -3.21 16.79 16.11
C ARG A 190 -3.99 17.05 14.82
N ARG A 191 -5.05 17.89 14.87
CA ARG A 191 -5.78 18.29 13.66
C ARG A 191 -4.88 19.03 12.69
N LEU A 192 -4.08 20.00 13.16
CA LEU A 192 -3.15 20.74 12.33
C LEU A 192 -2.08 19.81 11.69
N LEU A 193 -1.60 18.82 12.43
CA LEU A 193 -0.69 17.81 11.89
C LEU A 193 -1.36 17.01 10.77
N MET A 194 -2.62 16.57 10.96
CA MET A 194 -3.34 15.77 9.98
C MET A 194 -3.79 16.57 8.75
N GLU A 195 -4.11 17.85 8.90
CA GLU A 195 -4.60 18.70 7.81
C GLU A 195 -3.46 19.31 6.99
N ARG A 196 -2.37 19.73 7.64
CA ARG A 196 -1.26 20.45 6.98
C ARG A 196 -0.08 19.57 6.62
N GLU A 197 0.13 18.53 7.39
CA GLU A 197 1.26 17.60 7.23
C GLU A 197 0.73 16.18 7.04
N PHE A 198 -0.19 16.03 6.10
CA PHE A 198 -0.94 14.78 5.90
C PHE A 198 -0.02 13.56 5.71
N ALA A 199 1.13 13.75 5.07
CA ALA A 199 2.13 12.68 4.92
C ALA A 199 2.70 12.22 6.27
N ARG A 200 2.87 13.12 7.23
CA ARG A 200 3.38 12.79 8.57
C ARG A 200 2.36 12.08 9.46
N ALA A 201 1.06 12.17 9.15
CA ALA A 201 0.02 11.45 9.88
C ALA A 201 0.06 9.94 9.66
N TYR A 202 0.80 9.49 8.66
CA TYR A 202 0.98 8.07 8.31
C TYR A 202 2.35 7.59 8.78
N LYS A 203 2.41 6.31 9.14
CA LYS A 203 3.66 5.65 9.49
C LYS A 203 3.79 4.34 8.74
N ALA A 204 5.02 3.92 8.52
CA ALA A 204 5.32 2.61 7.96
C ALA A 204 5.69 1.63 9.08
N ILE A 205 5.30 0.37 8.90
CA ILE A 205 5.76 -0.76 9.68
C ILE A 205 6.15 -1.90 8.75
N ILE A 206 7.26 -2.53 9.04
CA ILE A 206 7.70 -3.74 8.34
C ILE A 206 7.22 -4.94 9.15
N VAL A 207 6.51 -5.85 8.48
CA VAL A 207 6.01 -7.10 9.09
C VAL A 207 6.53 -8.27 8.28
N THR A 208 7.17 -9.23 8.95
CA THR A 208 7.52 -10.51 8.35
C THR A 208 6.34 -11.46 8.49
N ILE A 209 5.76 -11.83 7.37
CA ILE A 209 4.60 -12.73 7.31
C ILE A 209 5.09 -14.17 7.28
N GLU A 210 4.75 -14.93 8.30
CA GLU A 210 4.97 -16.39 8.36
C GLU A 210 3.78 -17.14 7.77
N PRO A 211 3.99 -18.31 7.16
CA PRO A 211 2.88 -19.13 6.65
C PRO A 211 1.86 -19.44 7.74
N ASN A 212 0.58 -19.38 7.37
CA ASN A 212 -0.54 -19.70 8.25
C ASN A 212 -0.58 -18.89 9.56
N THR A 213 -0.06 -17.65 9.51
CA THR A 213 -0.03 -16.77 10.68
C THR A 213 -0.79 -15.46 10.37
N ARG A 214 -1.57 -15.02 11.34
CA ARG A 214 -2.26 -13.73 11.29
C ARG A 214 -1.69 -12.77 12.32
N TYR A 215 -1.35 -11.58 11.83
CA TYR A 215 -0.80 -10.46 12.57
C TYR A 215 -1.87 -9.38 12.76
N SER A 216 -2.20 -9.04 14.01
CA SER A 216 -3.13 -7.96 14.33
C SER A 216 -2.34 -6.71 14.68
N LEU A 217 -2.63 -5.61 13.95
CA LEU A 217 -1.92 -4.35 14.04
C LEU A 217 -2.67 -3.34 14.89
N GLY A 218 -1.93 -2.51 15.62
CA GLY A 218 -2.48 -1.44 16.44
C GLY A 218 -1.57 -0.23 16.54
N ALA A 219 -2.15 0.89 16.95
CA ALA A 219 -1.45 2.13 17.26
C ALA A 219 -1.15 2.19 18.76
N LYS A 220 0.11 2.07 19.15
CA LYS A 220 0.54 2.21 20.54
C LYS A 220 0.79 3.68 20.86
N LEU A 221 0.03 4.22 21.81
CA LEU A 221 0.17 5.59 22.28
C LEU A 221 1.38 5.73 23.20
N ILE A 222 2.26 6.67 22.90
CA ILE A 222 3.41 7.06 23.71
C ILE A 222 2.97 8.26 24.57
N ARG A 223 2.79 8.02 25.87
CA ARG A 223 2.23 9.02 26.80
C ARG A 223 3.26 10.01 27.35
N SER A 224 4.56 9.72 27.19
CA SER A 224 5.62 10.62 27.61
C SER A 224 5.62 11.88 26.73
N ASP A 225 5.44 13.05 27.32
CA ASP A 225 5.44 14.34 26.63
C ASP A 225 4.55 14.37 25.36
N LEU A 226 3.25 14.15 25.54
CA LEU A 226 2.28 14.11 24.44
C LEU A 226 2.28 15.41 23.60
N ASP A 227 2.49 16.57 24.21
CA ASP A 227 2.45 17.83 23.49
C ASP A 227 3.60 17.95 22.48
N THR A 228 4.81 17.60 22.86
CA THR A 228 5.95 17.52 21.95
C THR A 228 5.81 16.34 20.98
N GLY A 229 5.33 15.22 21.46
CA GLY A 229 5.08 14.03 20.65
C GLY A 229 4.12 14.29 19.50
N ILE A 230 3.03 15.04 19.75
CA ILE A 230 2.07 15.41 18.69
C ILE A 230 2.70 16.35 17.67
N ARG A 231 3.43 17.38 18.12
CA ARG A 231 4.12 18.32 17.22
C ARG A 231 5.11 17.62 16.28
N ASN A 232 5.81 16.62 16.80
CA ASN A 232 6.86 15.90 16.08
C ASN A 232 6.38 14.59 15.44
N ASN A 233 5.08 14.27 15.54
CA ASN A 233 4.50 12.99 15.13
C ASN A 233 5.17 11.76 15.76
N THR A 234 5.59 11.87 17.02
CA THR A 234 6.20 10.78 17.79
C THR A 234 5.31 10.26 18.93
N TYR A 235 4.05 10.74 19.02
CA TYR A 235 3.10 10.38 20.08
C TYR A 235 2.51 8.98 19.95
N TRP A 236 2.77 8.28 18.85
CA TRP A 236 2.32 6.92 18.63
C TRP A 236 3.29 6.14 17.76
N GLU A 237 3.21 4.82 17.82
CA GLU A 237 3.94 3.91 16.95
C GLU A 237 3.04 2.76 16.49
N PRO A 238 3.17 2.27 15.25
CA PRO A 238 2.51 1.05 14.82
C PRO A 238 3.16 -0.16 15.47
N VAL A 239 2.34 -1.11 15.93
CA VAL A 239 2.82 -2.33 16.58
C VAL A 239 2.00 -3.53 16.12
N VAL A 240 2.63 -4.71 16.06
CA VAL A 240 1.94 -5.99 16.07
C VAL A 240 1.65 -6.31 17.54
N TYR A 241 0.38 -6.36 17.91
CA TYR A 241 -0.01 -6.59 19.30
C TYR A 241 -0.53 -8.01 19.55
N LYS A 242 -0.78 -8.76 18.48
CA LYS A 242 -1.27 -10.14 18.57
C LYS A 242 -0.92 -10.92 17.32
N GLU A 243 -0.51 -12.16 17.54
CA GLU A 243 -0.29 -13.17 16.51
C GLU A 243 -1.18 -14.36 16.80
N ARG A 244 -1.66 -15.02 15.76
CA ARG A 244 -2.43 -16.25 15.89
C ARG A 244 -2.30 -17.11 14.63
N THR A 245 -2.41 -18.42 14.79
CA THR A 245 -2.47 -19.33 13.66
C THR A 245 -3.76 -19.14 12.87
N GLU A 246 -3.66 -18.99 11.56
CA GLU A 246 -4.77 -18.92 10.63
C GLU A 246 -4.35 -19.49 9.27
N ASN A 247 -4.96 -20.61 8.89
CA ASN A 247 -4.61 -21.29 7.64
C ASN A 247 -5.06 -20.49 6.42
N CYS A 248 -4.18 -20.38 5.44
CA CYS A 248 -4.52 -19.92 4.11
C CYS A 248 -5.41 -20.95 3.38
N ARG A 249 -6.44 -20.48 2.73
CA ARG A 249 -7.34 -21.30 1.88
C ARG A 249 -7.19 -20.88 0.44
#